data_b982a11962618a8f52ea35c15eb2d512
#
_entry.id   b982a11962618a8f52ea35c15eb2d512
#
_cell.length_a   1.000
_cell.length_b   1.000
_cell.length_c   1.000
_cell.angle_alpha   90.00
_cell.angle_beta   90.00
_cell.angle_gamma   90.00
#
_symmetry.space_group_name_H-M   'P 1'
#
loop_
_entity.id
_entity.type
_entity.pdbx_description
1 polymer ?
#
loop_
_entity_poly.entity_id
_entity_poly.type
_entity_poly.pdbx_seq_one_letter_code
_entity_poly.pdbx_strand_id
1 'polypeptide(L)'
;MVQQIIDEAPQDACGVFGVWAPGEEVSKLTYYGLYSLQHRGQEAAGIAASAGDRISVYKDVGLVSQVFDEATLSSLTGYLSIGHCRYGSHSADDWRFAQPTLGATADGGTVAVGLNGELTNREEVKALIAQRFGEVDSGELAQGNNSDTALITTLLHGQGQSSLEETATEVFGLLEGAFSIVMMTETTLYAVRDRHGFRPLVLGRLPNGWVVASEQAALATTGANFIREVAPGEILAIDSDGVRSTRFAPSELARCIFEYVYVARPDAAINGRSVYESRLEMGRQLAQENTAHADVVVPVPDSGTPAAIGYAEESGIPLGHGFVKNSYVGRTFIKPSQTLRQLGIRLKLNVQPSVVAGKSVIVVDDSIVRGNTQRQVVSMLRAAGAREVHVKISSPPVKWPCFYGIDFATRAELIATGAGIEEIRAHIGADSLAYISLERTIAATQQDPDTLCTACFSGNYPTDVPQLHADRKNRD
;
A
#
# COMPACT_ATOMS: atom_id res chain seq x y z
N MET A 1 23.68 -11.66 -6.21
CA MET A 1 23.72 -10.20 -6.06
C MET A 1 23.29 -9.47 -7.36
N VAL A 2 22.29 -9.96 -8.11
CA VAL A 2 21.83 -9.39 -9.40
C VAL A 2 20.28 -9.29 -9.45
N GLN A 3 19.56 -9.63 -8.38
CA GLN A 3 18.11 -9.85 -8.41
C GLN A 3 17.25 -8.70 -7.88
N GLN A 4 17.83 -7.53 -7.50
CA GLN A 4 17.14 -6.49 -6.74
C GLN A 4 16.96 -5.13 -7.44
N ILE A 5 17.01 -5.03 -8.75
CA ILE A 5 16.84 -3.73 -9.43
C ILE A 5 15.69 -3.84 -10.43
N ILE A 6 14.43 -3.91 -9.98
CA ILE A 6 13.35 -4.19 -10.95
C ILE A 6 12.13 -3.28 -10.89
N ASP A 7 11.81 -2.63 -9.80
CA ASP A 7 10.71 -1.65 -9.82
C ASP A 7 11.12 -0.38 -9.07
N GLU A 8 11.01 0.76 -9.72
CA GLU A 8 11.62 2.02 -9.31
C GLU A 8 10.61 3.04 -8.79
N ALA A 9 9.34 2.74 -8.95
CA ALA A 9 8.28 3.46 -8.25
C ALA A 9 8.24 3.04 -6.77
N PRO A 10 7.73 3.88 -5.87
CA PRO A 10 7.37 3.46 -4.53
C PRO A 10 6.52 2.21 -4.65
N GLN A 11 6.89 1.18 -3.90
CA GLN A 11 6.20 -0.08 -4.05
C GLN A 11 5.08 -0.15 -3.02
N ASP A 12 3.96 -0.75 -3.41
CA ASP A 12 2.67 -0.58 -2.78
C ASP A 12 2.57 -1.31 -1.43
N ALA A 13 1.62 -0.90 -0.61
CA ALA A 13 1.22 -1.58 0.61
C ALA A 13 0.13 -2.59 0.26
N CYS A 14 0.11 -3.76 0.90
CA CYS A 14 -0.91 -4.80 0.70
C CYS A 14 -2.35 -4.27 0.75
N GLY A 15 -3.29 -4.97 0.13
CA GLY A 15 -4.72 -4.70 0.21
C GLY A 15 -5.45 -5.80 0.98
N VAL A 16 -6.35 -5.40 1.89
CA VAL A 16 -7.19 -6.31 2.67
C VAL A 16 -8.67 -6.02 2.41
N PHE A 17 -9.46 -7.09 2.41
CA PHE A 17 -10.91 -7.04 2.23
C PHE A 17 -11.58 -8.11 3.11
N GLY A 18 -12.73 -7.80 3.71
CA GLY A 18 -13.55 -8.74 4.46
C GLY A 18 -15.02 -8.44 4.27
N VAL A 19 -15.85 -9.48 4.22
CA VAL A 19 -17.30 -9.37 4.07
C VAL A 19 -18.02 -10.40 4.92
N TRP A 20 -19.03 -9.96 5.66
CA TRP A 20 -20.01 -10.77 6.36
C TRP A 20 -21.38 -10.43 5.78
N ALA A 21 -21.99 -11.32 5.00
CA ALA A 21 -23.23 -11.03 4.27
C ALA A 21 -24.01 -12.32 3.97
N PRO A 22 -24.90 -12.75 4.88
CA PRO A 22 -25.74 -13.92 4.65
C PRO A 22 -26.62 -13.75 3.42
N GLY A 23 -26.61 -14.77 2.55
CA GLY A 23 -27.38 -14.79 1.31
C GLY A 23 -26.68 -14.20 0.09
N GLU A 24 -25.47 -13.64 0.26
CA GLU A 24 -24.65 -13.12 -0.85
C GLU A 24 -23.54 -14.11 -1.25
N GLU A 25 -23.04 -13.99 -2.49
CA GLU A 25 -21.86 -14.72 -2.97
C GLU A 25 -20.58 -14.06 -2.45
N VAL A 26 -20.24 -14.28 -1.18
CA VAL A 26 -19.17 -13.56 -0.48
C VAL A 26 -17.78 -13.74 -1.10
N SER A 27 -17.49 -14.89 -1.71
CA SER A 27 -16.22 -15.12 -2.43
C SER A 27 -16.11 -14.23 -3.66
N LYS A 28 -17.20 -14.03 -4.41
CA LYS A 28 -17.22 -13.11 -5.55
C LYS A 28 -17.14 -11.64 -5.10
N LEU A 29 -17.84 -11.27 -4.03
CA LEU A 29 -17.69 -9.92 -3.44
C LEU A 29 -16.24 -9.67 -3.02
N THR A 30 -15.61 -10.66 -2.39
CA THR A 30 -14.19 -10.57 -2.00
C THR A 30 -13.27 -10.46 -3.21
N TYR A 31 -13.51 -11.25 -4.27
CA TYR A 31 -12.77 -11.13 -5.53
C TYR A 31 -12.86 -9.73 -6.12
N TYR A 32 -14.06 -9.14 -6.24
CA TYR A 32 -14.22 -7.78 -6.79
C TYR A 32 -13.63 -6.71 -5.86
N GLY A 33 -13.75 -6.89 -4.54
CA GLY A 33 -13.09 -6.04 -3.56
C GLY A 33 -11.56 -6.04 -3.72
N LEU A 34 -10.95 -7.22 -3.82
CA LEU A 34 -9.50 -7.37 -4.07
C LEU A 34 -9.09 -6.85 -5.45
N TYR A 35 -9.91 -7.08 -6.48
CA TYR A 35 -9.64 -6.56 -7.83
C TYR A 35 -9.56 -5.03 -7.83
N SER A 36 -10.44 -4.36 -7.07
CA SER A 36 -10.38 -2.90 -6.91
C SER A 36 -9.17 -2.43 -6.09
N LEU A 37 -8.60 -3.30 -5.25
CA LEU A 37 -7.39 -3.06 -4.45
C LEU A 37 -6.11 -3.57 -5.12
N GLN A 38 -6.16 -4.06 -6.37
CA GLN A 38 -5.03 -4.67 -7.07
C GLN A 38 -3.81 -3.73 -7.20
N HIS A 39 -4.02 -2.42 -7.20
CA HIS A 39 -2.94 -1.43 -7.19
C HIS A 39 -2.06 -1.53 -5.93
N ARG A 40 -2.59 -2.04 -4.80
CA ARG A 40 -1.87 -2.23 -3.53
C ARG A 40 -0.99 -3.47 -3.52
N GLY A 41 -1.37 -4.55 -4.23
CA GLY A 41 -0.60 -5.80 -4.24
C GLY A 41 -0.80 -6.57 -5.53
N GLN A 42 0.29 -7.02 -6.16
CA GLN A 42 0.27 -7.64 -7.49
C GLN A 42 1.07 -8.95 -7.56
N GLU A 43 1.59 -9.46 -6.45
CA GLU A 43 2.46 -10.64 -6.43
C GLU A 43 1.75 -11.92 -6.06
N ALA A 44 0.82 -11.84 -5.12
CA ALA A 44 0.00 -12.97 -4.71
C ALA A 44 -1.38 -12.50 -4.28
N ALA A 45 -2.35 -13.38 -4.34
CA ALA A 45 -3.70 -13.14 -3.86
C ALA A 45 -4.24 -14.39 -3.15
N GLY A 46 -5.16 -14.18 -2.18
CA GLY A 46 -5.82 -15.28 -1.49
C GLY A 46 -7.17 -14.86 -0.94
N ILE A 47 -8.06 -15.83 -0.84
CA ILE A 47 -9.41 -15.71 -0.27
C ILE A 47 -9.64 -16.85 0.70
N ALA A 48 -10.15 -16.52 1.90
CA ALA A 48 -10.72 -17.46 2.84
C ALA A 48 -12.23 -17.24 2.93
N ALA A 49 -13.02 -18.32 2.99
CA ALA A 49 -14.48 -18.25 3.14
C ALA A 49 -14.99 -19.29 4.13
N SER A 50 -16.11 -19.00 4.80
CA SER A 50 -16.76 -19.90 5.75
C SER A 50 -18.28 -19.90 5.62
N ALA A 51 -18.85 -21.10 5.73
CA ALA A 51 -20.29 -21.31 5.86
C ALA A 51 -20.75 -21.47 7.32
N GLY A 52 -19.82 -21.33 8.29
CA GLY A 52 -20.10 -21.40 9.73
C GLY A 52 -19.54 -22.64 10.44
N ASP A 53 -19.02 -23.62 9.69
CA ASP A 53 -18.51 -24.89 10.23
C ASP A 53 -17.01 -25.07 10.03
N ARG A 54 -16.48 -24.47 8.97
CA ARG A 54 -15.04 -24.55 8.63
C ARG A 54 -14.63 -23.39 7.74
N ILE A 55 -13.33 -23.07 7.73
CA ILE A 55 -12.72 -22.11 6.83
C ILE A 55 -12.09 -22.85 5.64
N SER A 56 -12.46 -22.46 4.42
CA SER A 56 -11.84 -22.90 3.17
C SER A 56 -10.96 -21.78 2.63
N VAL A 57 -9.73 -22.09 2.22
CA VAL A 57 -8.77 -21.09 1.70
C VAL A 57 -8.25 -21.52 0.34
N TYR A 58 -8.18 -20.57 -0.56
CA TYR A 58 -7.39 -20.68 -1.80
C TYR A 58 -6.49 -19.45 -1.94
N LYS A 59 -5.20 -19.66 -2.17
CA LYS A 59 -4.20 -18.61 -2.34
C LYS A 59 -3.08 -19.07 -3.26
N ASP A 60 -2.56 -18.15 -4.08
CA ASP A 60 -1.46 -18.44 -4.99
C ASP A 60 -0.72 -17.16 -5.38
N VAL A 61 0.40 -17.30 -6.07
CA VAL A 61 1.15 -16.21 -6.67
C VAL A 61 0.46 -15.72 -7.94
N GLY A 62 0.40 -14.42 -8.14
CA GLY A 62 -0.20 -13.79 -9.32
C GLY A 62 -1.21 -12.69 -8.98
N LEU A 63 -1.73 -12.07 -10.04
CA LEU A 63 -2.80 -11.09 -9.91
C LEU A 63 -4.12 -11.77 -9.49
N VAL A 64 -5.02 -11.02 -8.86
CA VAL A 64 -6.34 -11.52 -8.45
C VAL A 64 -7.06 -12.23 -9.60
N SER A 65 -7.02 -11.67 -10.81
CA SER A 65 -7.64 -12.26 -12.00
C SER A 65 -6.91 -13.48 -12.59
N GLN A 66 -5.69 -13.75 -12.13
CA GLN A 66 -4.91 -14.92 -12.54
C GLN A 66 -5.05 -16.07 -11.54
N VAL A 67 -5.18 -15.73 -10.26
CA VAL A 67 -5.30 -16.69 -9.16
C VAL A 67 -6.71 -17.28 -9.09
N PHE A 68 -7.74 -16.49 -9.39
CA PHE A 68 -9.13 -16.92 -9.22
C PHE A 68 -9.86 -17.01 -10.57
N ASP A 69 -10.44 -18.15 -10.82
CA ASP A 69 -11.43 -18.40 -11.86
C ASP A 69 -12.81 -18.68 -11.25
N GLU A 70 -13.83 -18.83 -12.09
CA GLU A 70 -15.21 -19.07 -11.65
C GLU A 70 -15.35 -20.41 -10.88
N ALA A 71 -14.57 -21.43 -11.24
CA ALA A 71 -14.61 -22.73 -10.56
C ALA A 71 -14.05 -22.63 -9.14
N THR A 72 -12.92 -21.94 -8.99
CA THR A 72 -12.28 -21.67 -7.69
C THR A 72 -13.20 -20.85 -6.80
N LEU A 73 -13.77 -19.74 -7.31
CA LEU A 73 -14.68 -18.90 -6.54
C LEU A 73 -15.94 -19.66 -6.11
N SER A 74 -16.49 -20.50 -6.97
CA SER A 74 -17.67 -21.32 -6.67
C SER A 74 -17.38 -22.40 -5.61
N SER A 75 -16.14 -22.81 -5.42
CA SER A 75 -15.71 -23.75 -4.37
C SER A 75 -15.61 -23.11 -2.98
N LEU A 76 -15.41 -21.79 -2.92
CA LEU A 76 -15.29 -21.00 -1.69
C LEU A 76 -16.69 -20.52 -1.24
N THR A 77 -17.48 -21.45 -0.73
CA THR A 77 -18.86 -21.18 -0.30
C THR A 77 -18.93 -20.60 1.10
N GLY A 78 -19.96 -19.80 1.37
CA GLY A 78 -20.24 -19.29 2.72
C GLY A 78 -20.99 -17.98 2.73
N TYR A 79 -21.07 -17.39 3.91
CA TYR A 79 -21.64 -16.07 4.18
C TYR A 79 -20.63 -15.09 4.77
N LEU A 80 -19.41 -15.55 4.98
CA LEU A 80 -18.28 -14.82 5.54
C LEU A 80 -17.05 -15.10 4.70
N SER A 81 -16.29 -14.05 4.36
CA SER A 81 -15.05 -14.19 3.59
C SER A 81 -14.09 -13.05 3.90
N ILE A 82 -12.80 -13.36 3.88
CA ILE A 82 -11.71 -12.37 3.84
C ILE A 82 -10.81 -12.62 2.65
N GLY A 83 -10.15 -11.55 2.19
CA GLY A 83 -9.20 -11.63 1.09
C GLY A 83 -8.03 -10.69 1.27
N HIS A 84 -6.96 -11.02 0.57
CA HIS A 84 -5.70 -10.30 0.60
C HIS A 84 -5.07 -10.26 -0.79
N CYS A 85 -4.54 -9.10 -1.19
CA CYS A 85 -3.60 -8.97 -2.30
C CYS A 85 -2.26 -8.50 -1.77
N ARG A 86 -1.21 -9.31 -2.04
CA ARG A 86 0.12 -9.14 -1.47
C ARG A 86 1.00 -8.30 -2.37
N TYR A 87 1.73 -7.41 -1.72
CA TYR A 87 2.98 -6.88 -2.21
C TYR A 87 4.12 -7.26 -1.24
N GLY A 88 5.30 -7.62 -1.72
CA GLY A 88 6.45 -7.94 -0.89
C GLY A 88 7.72 -8.12 -1.72
N SER A 89 8.85 -7.58 -1.24
CA SER A 89 10.16 -7.66 -1.90
C SER A 89 10.85 -9.03 -1.74
N HIS A 90 10.40 -9.82 -0.77
CA HIS A 90 10.99 -11.11 -0.43
C HIS A 90 10.00 -12.24 -0.73
N SER A 91 10.50 -13.31 -1.36
CA SER A 91 9.70 -14.53 -1.64
C SER A 91 8.45 -14.29 -2.51
N ALA A 92 8.57 -13.42 -3.53
CA ALA A 92 7.48 -13.10 -4.45
C ALA A 92 6.95 -14.33 -5.21
N ASP A 93 7.80 -15.33 -5.44
CA ASP A 93 7.47 -16.54 -6.20
C ASP A 93 7.02 -17.71 -5.29
N ASP A 94 6.86 -17.49 -3.99
CA ASP A 94 6.52 -18.55 -3.04
C ASP A 94 5.10 -18.33 -2.47
N TRP A 95 4.16 -19.17 -2.92
CA TRP A 95 2.76 -19.14 -2.49
C TRP A 95 2.55 -19.31 -0.99
N ARG A 96 3.53 -19.88 -0.25
CA ARG A 96 3.46 -20.03 1.21
C ARG A 96 3.36 -18.69 1.93
N PHE A 97 3.91 -17.63 1.33
CA PHE A 97 3.82 -16.26 1.86
C PHE A 97 2.56 -15.52 1.39
N ALA A 98 1.73 -16.12 0.52
CA ALA A 98 0.42 -15.58 0.20
C ALA A 98 -0.50 -15.64 1.45
N GLN A 99 -1.37 -14.64 1.56
CA GLN A 99 -2.33 -14.54 2.66
C GLN A 99 -3.75 -14.73 2.12
N PRO A 100 -4.72 -15.14 2.95
CA PRO A 100 -4.67 -15.25 4.41
C PRO A 100 -3.81 -16.41 4.93
N THR A 101 -3.24 -16.24 6.14
CA THR A 101 -2.60 -17.29 6.94
C THR A 101 -3.64 -17.98 7.83
N LEU A 102 -3.44 -19.27 8.12
CA LEU A 102 -4.33 -20.04 8.99
C LEU A 102 -3.66 -20.38 10.32
N GLY A 103 -4.41 -20.31 11.40
CA GLY A 103 -4.01 -20.76 12.72
C GLY A 103 -5.17 -21.39 13.50
N ALA A 104 -4.83 -22.18 14.52
CA ALA A 104 -5.81 -22.68 15.47
C ALA A 104 -6.05 -21.64 16.57
N THR A 105 -7.24 -21.63 17.17
CA THR A 105 -7.58 -20.86 18.37
C THR A 105 -7.57 -21.75 19.62
N ALA A 106 -7.46 -21.17 20.80
CA ALA A 106 -7.38 -21.92 22.06
C ALA A 106 -8.61 -22.77 22.35
N ASP A 107 -9.77 -22.39 21.85
CA ASP A 107 -11.04 -23.11 21.97
C ASP A 107 -11.20 -24.22 20.91
N GLY A 108 -10.19 -24.45 20.08
CA GLY A 108 -10.17 -25.50 19.06
C GLY A 108 -10.77 -25.08 17.71
N GLY A 109 -11.12 -23.81 17.53
CA GLY A 109 -11.56 -23.24 16.26
C GLY A 109 -10.38 -22.90 15.34
N THR A 110 -10.68 -22.24 14.24
CA THR A 110 -9.70 -21.78 13.24
C THR A 110 -9.78 -20.27 13.08
N VAL A 111 -8.63 -19.60 12.91
CA VAL A 111 -8.56 -18.20 12.51
C VAL A 111 -7.82 -18.05 11.20
N ALA A 112 -8.36 -17.23 10.29
CA ALA A 112 -7.66 -16.80 9.08
C ALA A 112 -7.32 -15.31 9.21
N VAL A 113 -6.11 -14.91 8.80
CA VAL A 113 -5.58 -13.56 9.02
C VAL A 113 -4.99 -12.99 7.73
N GLY A 114 -5.37 -11.75 7.38
CA GLY A 114 -4.77 -10.94 6.31
C GLY A 114 -4.29 -9.61 6.86
N LEU A 115 -3.04 -9.24 6.58
CA LEU A 115 -2.33 -8.07 7.10
C LEU A 115 -1.93 -7.12 5.99
N ASN A 116 -2.24 -5.84 6.16
CA ASN A 116 -1.62 -4.72 5.46
C ASN A 116 -0.77 -3.93 6.46
N GLY A 117 0.54 -4.03 6.37
CA GLY A 117 1.47 -3.35 7.27
C GLY A 117 2.74 -4.13 7.52
N GLU A 118 3.51 -3.68 8.53
CA GLU A 118 4.79 -4.26 8.94
C GLU A 118 5.03 -3.99 10.43
N LEU A 119 5.54 -5.00 11.16
CA LEU A 119 5.87 -4.90 12.57
C LEU A 119 7.28 -4.35 12.75
N THR A 120 7.44 -3.37 13.64
CA THR A 120 8.75 -2.83 14.03
C THR A 120 9.40 -3.62 15.17
N ASN A 121 8.61 -4.31 16.01
CA ASN A 121 9.09 -5.12 17.13
C ASN A 121 9.11 -6.64 16.85
N ARG A 122 9.36 -7.02 15.62
CA ARG A 122 9.30 -8.40 15.12
C ARG A 122 10.12 -9.40 15.95
N GLU A 123 11.33 -9.04 16.37
CA GLU A 123 12.20 -9.95 17.15
C GLU A 123 11.66 -10.17 18.57
N GLU A 124 11.02 -9.18 19.16
CA GLU A 124 10.33 -9.29 20.46
C GLU A 124 9.12 -10.21 20.32
N VAL A 125 8.37 -10.10 19.22
CA VAL A 125 7.24 -11.00 18.92
C VAL A 125 7.72 -12.45 18.77
N LYS A 126 8.82 -12.71 18.09
CA LYS A 126 9.43 -14.05 17.99
C LYS A 126 9.84 -14.60 19.35
N ALA A 127 10.48 -13.77 20.19
CA ALA A 127 10.87 -14.15 21.54
C ALA A 127 9.65 -14.49 22.39
N LEU A 128 8.57 -13.73 22.26
CA LEU A 128 7.31 -14.00 22.96
C LEU A 128 6.67 -15.33 22.51
N ILE A 129 6.68 -15.64 21.21
CA ILE A 129 6.20 -16.92 20.68
C ILE A 129 7.02 -18.06 21.26
N ALA A 130 8.36 -17.97 21.24
CA ALA A 130 9.23 -18.99 21.80
C ALA A 130 9.00 -19.20 23.32
N GLN A 131 8.74 -18.12 24.06
CA GLN A 131 8.41 -18.17 25.48
C GLN A 131 7.06 -18.84 25.76
N ARG A 132 6.02 -18.53 24.95
CA ARG A 132 4.64 -18.99 25.16
C ARG A 132 4.42 -20.43 24.70
N PHE A 133 5.01 -20.79 23.57
CA PHE A 133 4.69 -22.03 22.85
C PHE A 133 5.90 -22.97 22.70
N GLY A 134 7.14 -22.52 23.01
CA GLY A 134 8.36 -23.30 22.78
C GLY A 134 8.70 -23.46 21.30
N GLU A 135 9.11 -24.65 20.88
CA GLU A 135 9.23 -24.97 19.45
C GLU A 135 7.84 -25.10 18.82
N VAL A 136 7.59 -24.33 17.77
CA VAL A 136 6.33 -24.37 17.01
C VAL A 136 6.46 -25.46 15.94
N ASP A 137 5.76 -26.56 16.12
CA ASP A 137 5.79 -27.75 15.27
C ASP A 137 4.61 -27.86 14.30
N SER A 138 3.69 -26.89 14.31
CA SER A 138 2.49 -26.86 13.49
C SER A 138 2.19 -25.45 12.95
N GLY A 139 1.29 -25.36 11.95
CA GLY A 139 0.87 -24.10 11.34
C GLY A 139 1.89 -23.51 10.37
N GLU A 140 1.69 -22.24 10.03
CA GLU A 140 2.45 -21.53 8.99
C GLU A 140 3.94 -21.39 9.35
N LEU A 141 4.27 -21.12 10.62
CA LEU A 141 5.67 -21.00 11.06
C LEU A 141 6.45 -22.32 10.91
N ALA A 142 5.84 -23.46 11.26
CA ALA A 142 6.45 -24.78 11.11
C ALA A 142 6.70 -25.13 9.63
N GLN A 143 5.90 -24.56 8.71
CA GLN A 143 6.06 -24.69 7.26
C GLN A 143 7.09 -23.72 6.66
N GLY A 144 7.76 -22.92 7.50
CA GLY A 144 8.79 -21.97 7.09
C GLY A 144 8.26 -20.59 6.68
N ASN A 145 6.97 -20.33 6.83
CA ASN A 145 6.41 -18.98 6.66
C ASN A 145 6.71 -18.14 7.91
N ASN A 146 7.74 -17.34 7.87
CA ASN A 146 8.16 -16.47 8.96
C ASN A 146 7.70 -15.03 8.80
N SER A 147 6.65 -14.76 8.02
CA SER A 147 6.09 -13.41 7.84
C SER A 147 5.47 -12.86 9.12
N ASP A 148 5.28 -11.54 9.18
CA ASP A 148 4.61 -10.90 10.32
C ASP A 148 3.19 -11.44 10.51
N THR A 149 2.49 -11.73 9.41
CA THR A 149 1.16 -12.34 9.48
C THR A 149 1.19 -13.72 10.13
N ALA A 150 2.19 -14.55 9.80
CA ALA A 150 2.33 -15.87 10.42
C ALA A 150 2.67 -15.76 11.92
N LEU A 151 3.50 -14.77 12.32
CA LEU A 151 3.80 -14.49 13.73
C LEU A 151 2.52 -14.09 14.49
N ILE A 152 1.74 -13.15 13.94
CA ILE A 152 0.47 -12.71 14.53
C ILE A 152 -0.51 -13.88 14.63
N THR A 153 -0.67 -14.66 13.55
CA THR A 153 -1.57 -15.81 13.52
C THR A 153 -1.20 -16.84 14.61
N THR A 154 0.09 -17.06 14.84
CA THR A 154 0.57 -17.97 15.89
C THR A 154 0.26 -17.42 17.29
N LEU A 155 0.43 -16.11 17.54
CA LEU A 155 0.07 -15.51 18.82
C LEU A 155 -1.43 -15.57 19.12
N LEU A 156 -2.28 -15.52 18.10
CA LEU A 156 -3.73 -15.61 18.22
C LEU A 156 -4.23 -17.00 18.65
N HIS A 157 -3.36 -18.02 18.66
CA HIS A 157 -3.68 -19.29 19.27
C HIS A 157 -4.05 -19.15 20.77
N GLY A 158 -3.50 -18.12 21.44
CA GLY A 158 -3.80 -17.84 22.84
C GLY A 158 -3.25 -18.90 23.80
N GLN A 159 -3.60 -18.76 25.06
CA GLN A 159 -3.25 -19.72 26.11
C GLN A 159 -4.47 -20.03 26.99
N GLY A 160 -4.63 -21.27 27.37
CA GLY A 160 -5.71 -21.68 28.27
C GLY A 160 -7.08 -21.71 27.59
N GLN A 161 -8.11 -21.11 28.19
CA GLN A 161 -9.49 -21.06 27.70
C GLN A 161 -9.95 -19.63 27.36
N SER A 162 -9.02 -18.74 27.02
CA SER A 162 -9.35 -17.37 26.61
C SER A 162 -10.12 -17.38 25.28
N SER A 163 -11.12 -16.53 25.18
CA SER A 163 -11.78 -16.25 23.90
C SER A 163 -10.80 -15.61 22.91
N LEU A 164 -11.07 -15.74 21.61
CA LEU A 164 -10.25 -15.06 20.61
C LEU A 164 -10.26 -13.53 20.80
N GLU A 165 -11.36 -12.92 21.22
CA GLU A 165 -11.46 -11.47 21.44
C GLU A 165 -10.58 -11.00 22.60
N GLU A 166 -10.49 -11.79 23.70
CA GLU A 166 -9.59 -11.51 24.82
C GLU A 166 -8.12 -11.67 24.39
N THR A 167 -7.81 -12.78 23.71
CA THR A 167 -6.48 -13.03 23.15
C THR A 167 -6.06 -11.93 22.18
N ALA A 168 -6.94 -11.54 21.24
CA ALA A 168 -6.69 -10.49 20.28
C ALA A 168 -6.43 -9.13 20.96
N THR A 169 -7.19 -8.80 22.00
CA THR A 169 -7.00 -7.56 22.77
C THR A 169 -5.61 -7.52 23.42
N GLU A 170 -5.17 -8.64 24.01
CA GLU A 170 -3.83 -8.76 24.57
C GLU A 170 -2.75 -8.70 23.49
N VAL A 171 -2.86 -9.55 22.46
CA VAL A 171 -1.87 -9.67 21.38
C VAL A 171 -1.65 -8.34 20.67
N PHE A 172 -2.72 -7.70 20.18
CA PHE A 172 -2.60 -6.43 19.46
C PHE A 172 -2.08 -5.28 20.34
N GLY A 173 -2.28 -5.37 21.66
CA GLY A 173 -1.69 -4.44 22.63
C GLY A 173 -0.15 -4.52 22.73
N LEU A 174 0.43 -5.68 22.38
CA LEU A 174 1.88 -5.93 22.41
C LEU A 174 2.59 -5.65 21.07
N LEU A 175 1.83 -5.50 19.98
CA LEU A 175 2.41 -5.27 18.67
C LEU A 175 2.76 -3.78 18.48
N GLU A 176 3.94 -3.54 17.91
CA GLU A 176 4.41 -2.23 17.47
C GLU A 176 4.59 -2.21 15.94
N GLY A 177 4.32 -1.05 15.32
CA GLY A 177 4.41 -0.87 13.88
C GLY A 177 3.05 -0.61 13.25
N ALA A 178 2.94 -0.85 11.95
CA ALA A 178 1.73 -0.62 11.18
C ALA A 178 0.98 -1.93 10.94
N PHE A 179 -0.31 -1.96 11.26
CA PHE A 179 -1.17 -3.08 10.90
C PHE A 179 -2.63 -2.68 10.72
N SER A 180 -3.14 -2.90 9.52
CA SER A 180 -4.56 -2.98 9.23
C SER A 180 -4.87 -4.42 8.87
N ILE A 181 -5.65 -5.09 9.71
CA ILE A 181 -5.88 -6.52 9.65
C ILE A 181 -7.36 -6.78 9.39
N VAL A 182 -7.63 -7.73 8.48
CA VAL A 182 -8.87 -8.47 8.44
C VAL A 182 -8.61 -9.89 8.91
N MET A 183 -9.41 -10.39 9.82
CA MET A 183 -9.34 -11.79 10.24
C MET A 183 -10.76 -12.36 10.39
N MET A 184 -10.87 -13.68 10.37
CA MET A 184 -12.13 -14.35 10.57
C MET A 184 -11.95 -15.65 11.34
N THR A 185 -12.96 -15.99 12.13
CA THR A 185 -13.24 -17.36 12.55
C THR A 185 -14.25 -18.01 11.60
N GLU A 186 -14.79 -19.15 11.96
CA GLU A 186 -15.85 -19.80 11.20
C GLU A 186 -17.11 -18.92 11.08
N THR A 187 -17.36 -18.04 12.04
CA THR A 187 -18.65 -17.31 12.17
C THR A 187 -18.50 -15.78 12.26
N THR A 188 -17.34 -15.26 12.64
CA THR A 188 -17.15 -13.84 12.95
C THR A 188 -16.07 -13.23 12.07
N LEU A 189 -16.37 -12.07 11.47
CA LEU A 189 -15.40 -11.21 10.79
C LEU A 189 -14.84 -10.21 11.77
N TYR A 190 -13.52 -10.04 11.78
CA TYR A 190 -12.85 -9.02 12.58
C TYR A 190 -12.08 -8.03 11.70
N ALA A 191 -12.03 -6.79 12.14
CA ALA A 191 -11.18 -5.75 11.59
C ALA A 191 -10.38 -5.08 12.70
N VAL A 192 -9.06 -4.98 12.53
CA VAL A 192 -8.17 -4.42 13.54
C VAL A 192 -7.30 -3.36 12.90
N ARG A 193 -7.13 -2.21 13.58
CA ARG A 193 -6.26 -1.15 13.12
C ARG A 193 -5.29 -0.74 14.23
N ASP A 194 -4.00 -0.63 13.91
CA ASP A 194 -2.96 -0.21 14.85
C ASP A 194 -3.29 1.11 15.56
N ARG A 195 -2.65 1.37 16.73
CA ARG A 195 -2.91 2.57 17.55
C ARG A 195 -2.61 3.89 16.85
N HIS A 196 -1.75 3.87 15.82
CA HIS A 196 -1.38 5.06 15.06
C HIS A 196 -2.27 5.26 13.82
N GLY A 197 -2.97 4.21 13.37
CA GLY A 197 -3.78 4.23 12.16
C GLY A 197 -2.95 4.51 10.91
N PHE A 198 -1.73 3.95 10.84
CA PHE A 198 -0.81 4.17 9.72
C PHE A 198 -1.46 3.85 8.38
N ARG A 199 -2.09 2.66 8.28
CA ARG A 199 -2.75 2.22 7.06
C ARG A 199 -4.25 2.45 7.13
N PRO A 200 -4.90 2.75 5.99
CA PRO A 200 -6.34 2.92 5.96
C PRO A 200 -7.06 1.59 6.17
N LEU A 201 -8.20 1.64 6.87
CA LEU A 201 -9.16 0.56 7.02
C LEU A 201 -10.55 1.15 7.21
N VAL A 202 -11.51 0.76 6.39
CA VAL A 202 -12.85 1.33 6.35
C VAL A 202 -13.93 0.29 6.54
N LEU A 203 -15.03 0.68 7.19
CA LEU A 203 -16.24 -0.12 7.37
C LEU A 203 -17.33 0.39 6.43
N GLY A 204 -17.98 -0.52 5.72
CA GLY A 204 -19.12 -0.28 4.86
C GLY A 204 -20.31 -1.17 5.17
N ARG A 205 -21.49 -0.75 4.74
CA ARG A 205 -22.78 -1.46 4.94
C ARG A 205 -23.35 -1.91 3.62
N LEU A 206 -23.62 -3.22 3.48
CA LEU A 206 -24.48 -3.83 2.47
C LEU A 206 -25.93 -3.90 2.96
N PRO A 207 -26.93 -4.12 2.09
CA PRO A 207 -28.30 -4.35 2.53
C PRO A 207 -28.43 -5.46 3.57
N ASN A 208 -27.70 -6.57 3.40
CA ASN A 208 -27.76 -7.74 4.26
C ASN A 208 -26.44 -8.02 4.99
N GLY A 209 -25.51 -7.08 5.07
CA GLY A 209 -24.20 -7.40 5.64
C GLY A 209 -23.28 -6.21 5.80
N TRP A 210 -22.02 -6.53 6.05
CA TRP A 210 -20.96 -5.58 6.32
C TRP A 210 -19.71 -5.89 5.50
N VAL A 211 -18.99 -4.86 5.13
CA VAL A 211 -17.72 -4.94 4.42
C VAL A 211 -16.66 -4.16 5.18
N VAL A 212 -15.47 -4.73 5.24
CA VAL A 212 -14.25 -4.05 5.71
C VAL A 212 -13.24 -4.06 4.57
N ALA A 213 -12.60 -2.94 4.30
CA ALA A 213 -11.62 -2.85 3.22
C ALA A 213 -10.52 -1.83 3.51
N SER A 214 -9.39 -1.97 2.84
CA SER A 214 -8.31 -0.96 2.90
C SER A 214 -8.77 0.39 2.39
N GLU A 215 -9.60 0.45 1.33
CA GLU A 215 -10.04 1.70 0.71
C GLU A 215 -11.54 1.73 0.39
N GLN A 216 -12.09 2.94 0.35
CA GLN A 216 -13.49 3.17 -0.04
C GLN A 216 -13.81 2.71 -1.46
N ALA A 217 -12.83 2.69 -2.36
CA ALA A 217 -13.00 2.19 -3.72
C ALA A 217 -13.47 0.74 -3.75
N ALA A 218 -13.04 -0.11 -2.81
CA ALA A 218 -13.50 -1.49 -2.68
C ALA A 218 -14.95 -1.58 -2.19
N LEU A 219 -15.38 -0.64 -1.32
CA LEU A 219 -16.78 -0.54 -0.91
C LEU A 219 -17.67 -0.19 -2.11
N ALA A 220 -17.28 0.83 -2.87
CA ALA A 220 -18.03 1.28 -4.06
C ALA A 220 -18.16 0.16 -5.10
N THR A 221 -17.08 -0.60 -5.35
CA THR A 221 -17.08 -1.72 -6.30
C THR A 221 -18.04 -2.85 -5.87
N THR A 222 -18.15 -3.10 -4.56
CA THR A 222 -19.02 -4.15 -4.02
C THR A 222 -20.43 -3.67 -3.66
N GLY A 223 -20.75 -2.40 -3.91
CA GLY A 223 -22.05 -1.81 -3.62
C GLY A 223 -22.31 -1.50 -2.15
N ALA A 224 -21.27 -1.51 -1.32
CA ALA A 224 -21.36 -1.16 0.08
C ALA A 224 -21.30 0.36 0.29
N ASN A 225 -22.18 0.88 1.16
CA ASN A 225 -22.15 2.27 1.58
C ASN A 225 -21.10 2.47 2.67
N PHE A 226 -20.25 3.47 2.52
CA PHE A 226 -19.28 3.87 3.54
C PHE A 226 -19.98 4.29 4.83
N ILE A 227 -19.53 3.77 5.96
CA ILE A 227 -20.02 4.14 7.30
C ILE A 227 -18.99 4.99 8.03
N ARG A 228 -17.77 4.47 8.22
CA ARG A 228 -16.66 5.16 8.88
C ARG A 228 -15.34 4.45 8.63
N GLU A 229 -14.26 5.11 8.99
CA GLU A 229 -12.98 4.42 9.19
C GLU A 229 -13.02 3.57 10.47
N VAL A 230 -12.27 2.46 10.49
CA VAL A 230 -11.93 1.76 11.73
C VAL A 230 -11.00 2.66 12.53
N ALA A 231 -11.32 2.90 13.78
CA ALA A 231 -10.53 3.82 14.59
C ALA A 231 -9.15 3.21 14.94
N PRO A 232 -8.10 4.02 15.08
CA PRO A 232 -6.82 3.54 15.58
C PRO A 232 -6.96 2.92 16.98
N GLY A 233 -6.34 1.75 17.20
CA GLY A 233 -6.45 0.99 18.44
C GLY A 233 -7.77 0.25 18.62
N GLU A 234 -8.55 0.04 17.56
CA GLU A 234 -9.86 -0.59 17.59
C GLU A 234 -9.83 -2.00 16.97
N ILE A 235 -10.59 -2.91 17.60
CA ILE A 235 -11.01 -4.19 17.06
C ILE A 235 -12.51 -4.10 16.83
N LEU A 236 -12.97 -4.38 15.61
CA LEU A 236 -14.36 -4.63 15.28
C LEU A 236 -14.58 -6.14 15.20
N ALA A 237 -15.68 -6.62 15.79
CA ALA A 237 -16.20 -7.97 15.59
C ALA A 237 -17.58 -7.86 14.93
N ILE A 238 -17.80 -8.62 13.87
CA ILE A 238 -18.99 -8.55 13.02
C ILE A 238 -19.54 -9.97 12.81
N ASP A 239 -20.75 -10.21 13.28
CA ASP A 239 -21.45 -11.48 13.16
C ASP A 239 -22.99 -11.28 13.15
N SER A 240 -23.75 -12.33 13.46
CA SER A 240 -25.23 -12.30 13.53
C SER A 240 -25.77 -11.30 14.55
N ASP A 241 -25.02 -11.01 15.61
CA ASP A 241 -25.41 -10.06 16.66
C ASP A 241 -25.09 -8.60 16.27
N GLY A 242 -24.44 -8.39 15.13
CA GLY A 242 -24.11 -7.09 14.58
C GLY A 242 -22.66 -6.71 14.69
N VAL A 243 -22.38 -5.41 14.83
CA VAL A 243 -21.03 -4.87 14.92
C VAL A 243 -20.72 -4.50 16.38
N ARG A 244 -19.71 -5.13 16.93
CA ARG A 244 -19.15 -4.81 18.26
C ARG A 244 -17.78 -4.15 18.11
N SER A 245 -17.45 -3.25 19.00
CA SER A 245 -16.19 -2.51 19.00
C SER A 245 -15.51 -2.63 20.36
N THR A 246 -14.23 -3.02 20.34
CA THR A 246 -13.37 -3.08 21.52
C THR A 246 -12.11 -2.26 21.29
N ARG A 247 -11.63 -1.54 22.28
CA ARG A 247 -10.34 -0.85 22.20
C ARG A 247 -9.26 -1.66 22.89
N PHE A 248 -8.18 -1.95 22.17
CA PHE A 248 -6.98 -2.58 22.72
C PHE A 248 -5.89 -1.57 23.10
N ALA A 249 -5.95 -0.35 22.54
CA ALA A 249 -4.99 0.73 22.85
C ALA A 249 -5.63 2.12 22.69
N PRO A 250 -5.10 3.15 23.37
CA PRO A 250 -5.44 4.54 23.07
C PRO A 250 -4.99 4.90 21.64
N SER A 251 -5.67 5.86 21.03
CA SER A 251 -5.31 6.36 19.70
C SER A 251 -4.15 7.35 19.79
N GLU A 252 -3.09 7.10 19.00
CA GLU A 252 -1.88 7.93 18.88
C GLU A 252 -1.62 8.22 17.39
N LEU A 253 -2.45 9.07 16.79
CA LEU A 253 -2.53 9.24 15.34
C LEU A 253 -1.19 9.56 14.66
N ALA A 254 -0.85 8.79 13.64
CA ALA A 254 0.27 9.03 12.74
C ALA A 254 -0.01 8.44 11.34
N ARG A 255 -1.07 8.92 10.66
CA ARG A 255 -1.47 8.42 9.34
C ARG A 255 -0.40 8.64 8.30
N CYS A 256 -0.19 7.67 7.43
CA CYS A 256 0.81 7.77 6.37
C CYS A 256 0.46 8.87 5.34
N ILE A 257 1.29 9.91 5.25
CA ILE A 257 1.12 10.97 4.25
C ILE A 257 1.31 10.45 2.82
N PHE A 258 2.10 9.36 2.65
CA PHE A 258 2.38 8.79 1.34
C PHE A 258 1.15 8.11 0.71
N GLU A 259 0.13 7.79 1.51
CA GLU A 259 -1.19 7.38 1.00
C GLU A 259 -1.82 8.49 0.14
N TYR A 260 -1.72 9.76 0.58
CA TYR A 260 -2.18 10.89 -0.22
C TYR A 260 -1.30 11.13 -1.45
N VAL A 261 0.01 11.00 -1.32
CA VAL A 261 0.96 11.26 -2.42
C VAL A 261 0.80 10.24 -3.54
N TYR A 262 0.76 8.94 -3.20
CA TYR A 262 0.88 7.88 -4.19
C TYR A 262 -0.05 6.68 -3.97
N VAL A 263 -0.05 6.06 -2.76
CA VAL A 263 -0.54 4.68 -2.58
C VAL A 263 -2.04 4.56 -2.80
N ALA A 264 -2.85 5.41 -2.15
CA ALA A 264 -4.30 5.33 -2.26
C ALA A 264 -4.79 5.73 -3.67
N ARG A 265 -5.89 5.14 -4.11
CA ARG A 265 -6.53 5.52 -5.38
C ARG A 265 -7.02 6.96 -5.32
N PRO A 266 -7.01 7.71 -6.46
CA PRO A 266 -7.52 9.08 -6.49
C PRO A 266 -8.99 9.20 -6.07
N ASP A 267 -9.79 8.18 -6.32
CA ASP A 267 -11.21 8.11 -5.97
C ASP A 267 -11.47 7.71 -4.49
N ALA A 268 -10.41 7.50 -3.71
CA ALA A 268 -10.51 7.27 -2.27
C ALA A 268 -10.58 8.58 -1.47
N ALA A 269 -11.09 8.47 -0.23
CA ALA A 269 -10.96 9.52 0.78
C ALA A 269 -10.33 8.94 2.05
N ILE A 270 -9.49 9.72 2.70
CA ILE A 270 -8.82 9.39 3.95
C ILE A 270 -9.14 10.49 4.95
N ASN A 271 -9.72 10.11 6.09
CA ASN A 271 -10.18 11.05 7.11
C ASN A 271 -11.04 12.20 6.54
N GLY A 272 -11.97 11.85 5.65
CA GLY A 272 -12.89 12.79 5.01
C GLY A 272 -12.28 13.67 3.91
N ARG A 273 -10.97 13.57 3.63
CA ARG A 273 -10.29 14.34 2.59
C ARG A 273 -10.07 13.48 1.34
N SER A 274 -10.54 13.98 0.19
CA SER A 274 -10.31 13.35 -1.12
C SER A 274 -8.82 13.29 -1.44
N VAL A 275 -8.36 12.11 -1.87
CA VAL A 275 -6.98 11.90 -2.35
C VAL A 275 -6.74 12.68 -3.65
N TYR A 276 -7.72 12.67 -4.57
CA TYR A 276 -7.65 13.44 -5.81
C TYR A 276 -7.45 14.93 -5.56
N GLU A 277 -8.29 15.52 -4.68
CA GLU A 277 -8.19 16.96 -4.35
C GLU A 277 -6.88 17.29 -3.63
N SER A 278 -6.36 16.38 -2.79
CA SER A 278 -5.07 16.58 -2.13
C SER A 278 -3.94 16.62 -3.16
N ARG A 279 -3.93 15.70 -4.14
CA ARG A 279 -2.93 15.70 -5.22
C ARG A 279 -3.05 16.91 -6.14
N LEU A 280 -4.28 17.33 -6.45
CA LEU A 280 -4.53 18.55 -7.21
C LEU A 280 -3.93 19.77 -6.49
N GLU A 281 -4.18 19.87 -5.19
CA GLU A 281 -3.65 20.96 -4.35
C GLU A 281 -2.11 20.89 -4.22
N MET A 282 -1.53 19.70 -4.10
CA MET A 282 -0.05 19.53 -4.15
C MET A 282 0.52 20.11 -5.46
N GLY A 283 -0.17 19.90 -6.59
CA GLY A 283 0.21 20.48 -7.87
C GLY A 283 0.16 22.00 -7.90
N ARG A 284 -0.90 22.62 -7.36
CA ARG A 284 -1.01 24.08 -7.23
C ARG A 284 0.09 24.66 -6.34
N GLN A 285 0.29 24.07 -5.18
CA GLN A 285 1.34 24.47 -4.24
C GLN A 285 2.74 24.34 -4.85
N LEU A 286 2.99 23.28 -5.62
CA LEU A 286 4.24 23.08 -6.33
C LEU A 286 4.49 24.18 -7.37
N ALA A 287 3.45 24.61 -8.10
CA ALA A 287 3.55 25.71 -9.06
C ALA A 287 3.84 27.06 -8.41
N GLN A 288 3.24 27.32 -7.24
CA GLN A 288 3.50 28.53 -6.46
C GLN A 288 4.94 28.60 -5.93
N GLU A 289 5.50 27.47 -5.48
CA GLU A 289 6.89 27.42 -4.99
C GLU A 289 7.91 27.44 -6.12
N ASN A 290 7.58 26.84 -7.27
CA ASN A 290 8.53 26.52 -8.31
C ASN A 290 7.98 26.84 -9.71
N THR A 291 7.83 28.10 -10.01
CA THR A 291 7.45 28.56 -11.35
C THR A 291 8.55 28.24 -12.37
N ALA A 292 8.16 27.85 -13.56
CA ALA A 292 9.05 27.72 -14.71
C ALA A 292 8.35 28.21 -15.97
N HIS A 293 9.10 28.80 -16.89
CA HIS A 293 8.57 29.13 -18.21
C HIS A 293 8.63 27.90 -19.10
N ALA A 294 7.47 27.46 -19.59
CA ALA A 294 7.36 26.33 -20.50
C ALA A 294 6.15 26.47 -21.41
N ASP A 295 6.11 25.66 -22.46
CA ASP A 295 5.05 25.68 -23.47
C ASP A 295 3.89 24.72 -23.07
N VAL A 296 4.16 23.72 -22.26
CA VAL A 296 3.17 22.68 -21.90
C VAL A 296 3.52 21.97 -20.59
N VAL A 297 2.51 21.64 -19.78
CA VAL A 297 2.60 20.75 -18.62
C VAL A 297 2.16 19.36 -19.05
N VAL A 298 2.96 18.34 -18.72
CA VAL A 298 2.72 16.94 -19.09
C VAL A 298 2.74 16.07 -17.82
N PRO A 299 1.67 15.32 -17.52
CA PRO A 299 1.67 14.37 -16.42
C PRO A 299 2.46 13.10 -16.75
N VAL A 300 3.09 12.50 -15.74
CA VAL A 300 3.43 11.07 -15.78
C VAL A 300 2.20 10.28 -15.33
N PRO A 301 1.53 9.53 -16.20
CA PRO A 301 0.29 8.85 -15.85
C PRO A 301 0.56 7.56 -15.05
N ASP A 302 -0.32 7.16 -14.11
CA ASP A 302 -1.58 7.84 -13.75
C ASP A 302 -1.39 8.71 -12.49
N SER A 303 -0.40 8.43 -11.64
CA SER A 303 -0.19 9.02 -10.32
C SER A 303 0.08 10.52 -10.35
N GLY A 304 0.88 10.99 -11.32
CA GLY A 304 1.19 12.40 -11.49
C GLY A 304 0.06 13.24 -12.13
N THR A 305 -1.00 12.61 -12.62
CA THR A 305 -2.03 13.31 -13.40
C THR A 305 -2.77 14.38 -12.59
N PRO A 306 -3.29 14.14 -11.38
CA PRO A 306 -3.99 15.18 -10.62
C PRO A 306 -3.06 16.35 -10.25
N ALA A 307 -1.82 16.07 -9.88
CA ALA A 307 -0.84 17.11 -9.56
C ALA A 307 -0.48 17.95 -10.80
N ALA A 308 -0.37 17.34 -11.99
CA ALA A 308 -0.14 18.06 -13.23
C ALA A 308 -1.30 18.99 -13.60
N ILE A 309 -2.54 18.56 -13.35
CA ILE A 309 -3.73 19.40 -13.54
C ILE A 309 -3.65 20.63 -12.63
N GLY A 310 -3.42 20.43 -11.33
CA GLY A 310 -3.29 21.52 -10.36
C GLY A 310 -2.13 22.47 -10.69
N TYR A 311 -0.98 21.93 -11.13
CA TYR A 311 0.16 22.73 -11.59
C TYR A 311 -0.19 23.59 -12.82
N ALA A 312 -0.88 23.01 -13.81
CA ALA A 312 -1.30 23.71 -15.02
C ALA A 312 -2.31 24.82 -14.71
N GLU A 313 -3.29 24.54 -13.85
CA GLU A 313 -4.29 25.54 -13.43
C GLU A 313 -3.64 26.74 -12.73
N GLU A 314 -2.71 26.52 -11.81
CA GLU A 314 -2.06 27.56 -11.04
C GLU A 314 -1.04 28.36 -11.87
N SER A 315 -0.24 27.66 -12.69
CA SER A 315 0.79 28.30 -13.51
C SER A 315 0.24 29.00 -14.76
N GLY A 316 -0.98 28.68 -15.19
CA GLY A 316 -1.57 29.12 -16.44
C GLY A 316 -0.95 28.51 -17.71
N ILE A 317 -0.04 27.52 -17.54
CA ILE A 317 0.58 26.83 -18.67
C ILE A 317 -0.36 25.67 -19.12
N PRO A 318 -0.63 25.53 -20.44
CA PRO A 318 -1.56 24.53 -20.94
C PRO A 318 -1.16 23.07 -20.53
N LEU A 319 -2.14 22.29 -20.08
CA LEU A 319 -1.97 20.85 -19.88
C LEU A 319 -1.97 20.12 -21.22
N GLY A 320 -1.04 19.19 -21.41
CA GLY A 320 -0.95 18.33 -22.59
C GLY A 320 -0.78 16.87 -22.25
N HIS A 321 -1.48 15.98 -22.95
CA HIS A 321 -1.30 14.53 -22.81
C HIS A 321 -0.05 14.10 -23.59
N GLY A 322 1.14 14.42 -23.06
CA GLY A 322 2.41 14.07 -23.68
C GLY A 322 2.76 12.58 -23.61
N PHE A 323 2.13 11.85 -22.69
CA PHE A 323 2.24 10.40 -22.57
C PHE A 323 0.90 9.69 -22.78
N VAL A 324 0.99 8.50 -23.36
CA VAL A 324 -0.12 7.53 -23.44
C VAL A 324 0.31 6.25 -22.74
N LYS A 325 -0.47 5.84 -21.75
CA LYS A 325 -0.29 4.58 -21.05
C LYS A 325 -0.99 3.46 -21.80
N ASN A 326 -0.29 2.35 -22.03
CA ASN A 326 -0.89 1.15 -22.58
C ASN A 326 -1.59 0.36 -21.47
N SER A 327 -2.91 0.44 -21.42
CA SER A 327 -3.72 -0.22 -20.39
C SER A 327 -3.77 -1.75 -20.51
N TYR A 328 -3.33 -2.32 -21.62
CA TYR A 328 -3.29 -3.78 -21.86
C TYR A 328 -1.98 -4.42 -21.42
N VAL A 329 -0.97 -3.64 -21.10
CA VAL A 329 0.30 -4.13 -20.56
C VAL A 329 0.22 -4.11 -19.05
N GLY A 330 -0.05 -5.27 -18.45
CA GLY A 330 0.10 -5.50 -17.02
C GLY A 330 1.57 -5.38 -16.58
N ARG A 331 1.87 -5.64 -15.29
CA ARG A 331 3.27 -5.81 -14.85
C ARG A 331 3.90 -6.92 -15.71
N THR A 332 4.88 -6.55 -16.49
CA THR A 332 5.69 -7.53 -17.22
C THR A 332 6.54 -8.26 -16.21
N PHE A 333 6.50 -9.61 -16.25
CA PHE A 333 7.41 -10.47 -15.49
C PHE A 333 8.85 -9.93 -15.59
N ILE A 334 9.52 -9.95 -14.44
CA ILE A 334 10.91 -9.56 -14.24
C ILE A 334 11.79 -10.18 -15.33
N LYS A 335 12.35 -9.36 -16.20
CA LYS A 335 13.25 -9.84 -17.23
C LYS A 335 14.70 -9.51 -16.86
N PRO A 336 15.65 -10.47 -16.98
CA PRO A 336 16.99 -10.35 -16.38
C PRO A 336 17.94 -9.37 -17.04
N SER A 337 17.63 -8.78 -18.20
CA SER A 337 18.55 -7.86 -18.90
C SER A 337 18.09 -6.40 -18.91
N GLN A 338 19.05 -5.46 -18.88
CA GLN A 338 18.80 -4.02 -18.90
C GLN A 338 18.03 -3.59 -20.17
N THR A 339 18.28 -4.22 -21.32
CA THR A 339 17.59 -3.97 -22.58
C THR A 339 16.11 -4.33 -22.49
N LEU A 340 15.79 -5.46 -21.84
CA LEU A 340 14.41 -5.91 -21.67
C LEU A 340 13.62 -5.03 -20.67
N ARG A 341 14.32 -4.42 -19.70
CA ARG A 341 13.72 -3.44 -18.76
C ARG A 341 13.34 -2.14 -19.48
N GLN A 342 14.24 -1.60 -20.31
CA GLN A 342 13.96 -0.42 -21.13
C GLN A 342 12.78 -0.64 -22.09
N LEU A 343 12.68 -1.85 -22.68
CA LEU A 343 11.52 -2.25 -23.47
C LEU A 343 10.24 -2.31 -22.62
N GLY A 344 10.31 -2.78 -21.37
CA GLY A 344 9.18 -2.86 -20.46
C GLY A 344 8.52 -1.50 -20.18
N ILE A 345 9.31 -0.45 -19.98
CA ILE A 345 8.77 0.91 -19.77
C ILE A 345 8.20 1.48 -21.09
N ARG A 346 8.88 1.28 -22.22
CA ARG A 346 8.38 1.69 -23.54
C ARG A 346 7.09 0.95 -23.93
N LEU A 347 6.89 -0.29 -23.48
CA LEU A 347 5.63 -0.99 -23.67
C LEU A 347 4.48 -0.39 -22.86
N LYS A 348 4.79 0.15 -21.69
CA LYS A 348 3.79 0.74 -20.78
C LYS A 348 3.47 2.19 -21.09
N LEU A 349 4.45 2.97 -21.56
CA LEU A 349 4.35 4.41 -21.69
C LEU A 349 4.94 4.86 -23.03
N ASN A 350 4.15 5.55 -23.84
CA ASN A 350 4.56 6.09 -25.13
C ASN A 350 4.41 7.62 -25.13
N VAL A 351 5.41 8.32 -25.68
CA VAL A 351 5.36 9.78 -25.85
C VAL A 351 4.56 10.15 -27.09
N GLN A 352 3.81 11.24 -27.04
CA GLN A 352 3.15 11.86 -28.18
C GLN A 352 4.01 13.01 -28.74
N PRO A 353 4.75 12.82 -29.87
CA PRO A 353 5.63 13.86 -30.41
C PRO A 353 4.88 15.14 -30.79
N SER A 354 3.64 15.04 -31.25
CA SER A 354 2.79 16.20 -31.59
C SER A 354 2.53 17.16 -30.43
N VAL A 355 2.65 16.65 -29.19
CA VAL A 355 2.45 17.43 -27.96
C VAL A 355 3.74 18.08 -27.50
N VAL A 356 4.90 17.42 -27.67
CA VAL A 356 6.17 17.80 -27.01
C VAL A 356 7.26 18.29 -27.93
N ALA A 357 7.22 17.94 -29.24
CA ALA A 357 8.30 18.29 -30.17
C ALA A 357 8.50 19.79 -30.30
N GLY A 358 9.76 20.24 -30.17
CA GLY A 358 10.16 21.67 -30.27
C GLY A 358 9.80 22.50 -29.04
N LYS A 359 9.13 21.93 -28.04
CA LYS A 359 8.62 22.66 -26.87
C LYS A 359 9.53 22.52 -25.65
N SER A 360 9.44 23.53 -24.78
CA SER A 360 9.87 23.45 -23.38
C SER A 360 8.73 22.79 -22.59
N VAL A 361 9.02 21.66 -21.93
CA VAL A 361 8.03 20.77 -21.31
C VAL A 361 8.24 20.72 -19.80
N ILE A 362 7.20 21.01 -19.03
CA ILE A 362 7.16 20.67 -17.60
C ILE A 362 6.58 19.27 -17.46
N VAL A 363 7.33 18.37 -16.85
CA VAL A 363 6.88 17.01 -16.50
C VAL A 363 6.56 16.97 -15.02
N VAL A 364 5.32 16.60 -14.67
CA VAL A 364 4.89 16.47 -13.29
C VAL A 364 4.71 15.00 -12.93
N ASP A 365 5.38 14.58 -11.84
CA ASP A 365 5.25 13.24 -11.28
C ASP A 365 5.05 13.29 -9.76
N ASP A 366 4.67 12.16 -9.14
CA ASP A 366 4.41 12.09 -7.70
C ASP A 366 5.69 12.09 -6.86
N SER A 367 6.69 11.28 -7.22
CA SER A 367 7.89 11.08 -6.40
C SER A 367 9.09 10.58 -7.20
N ILE A 368 10.29 10.74 -6.63
CA ILE A 368 11.53 10.09 -7.11
C ILE A 368 12.12 9.27 -5.97
N VAL A 369 12.30 7.96 -6.20
CA VAL A 369 12.92 7.03 -5.24
C VAL A 369 14.36 6.71 -5.65
N ARG A 370 14.56 5.96 -6.75
CA ARG A 370 15.89 5.59 -7.29
C ARG A 370 16.33 6.46 -8.48
N GLY A 371 15.41 7.17 -9.12
CA GLY A 371 15.67 8.10 -10.22
C GLY A 371 15.72 7.50 -11.63
N ASN A 372 15.73 6.19 -11.79
CA ASN A 372 15.86 5.56 -13.12
C ASN A 372 14.59 5.73 -13.98
N THR A 373 13.40 5.64 -13.39
CA THR A 373 12.14 5.92 -14.10
C THR A 373 12.12 7.34 -14.64
N GLN A 374 12.49 8.32 -13.80
CA GLN A 374 12.55 9.72 -14.24
C GLN A 374 13.58 9.96 -15.34
N ARG A 375 14.74 9.32 -15.23
CA ARG A 375 15.74 9.36 -16.29
C ARG A 375 15.22 8.85 -17.62
N GLN A 376 14.42 7.78 -17.60
CA GLN A 376 13.82 7.23 -18.82
C GLN A 376 12.70 8.14 -19.36
N VAL A 377 11.84 8.70 -18.50
CA VAL A 377 10.82 9.68 -18.86
C VAL A 377 11.46 10.87 -19.57
N VAL A 378 12.51 11.46 -19.00
CA VAL A 378 13.25 12.58 -19.61
C VAL A 378 13.87 12.16 -20.96
N SER A 379 14.52 10.98 -21.01
CA SER A 379 15.11 10.47 -22.24
C SER A 379 14.09 10.25 -23.36
N MET A 380 12.90 9.76 -23.03
CA MET A 380 11.80 9.55 -23.99
C MET A 380 11.27 10.88 -24.55
N LEU A 381 11.10 11.89 -23.71
CA LEU A 381 10.66 13.23 -24.14
C LEU A 381 11.69 13.89 -25.06
N ARG A 382 12.98 13.78 -24.71
CA ARG A 382 14.05 14.30 -25.58
C ARG A 382 14.11 13.57 -26.92
N ALA A 383 13.98 12.23 -26.92
CA ALA A 383 13.91 11.44 -28.15
C ALA A 383 12.70 11.79 -29.02
N ALA A 384 11.60 12.25 -28.42
CA ALA A 384 10.41 12.76 -29.11
C ALA A 384 10.54 14.22 -29.58
N GLY A 385 11.70 14.88 -29.35
CA GLY A 385 12.01 16.21 -29.84
C GLY A 385 11.69 17.35 -28.87
N ALA A 386 11.48 17.11 -27.58
CA ALA A 386 11.35 18.18 -26.59
C ALA A 386 12.64 19.03 -26.54
N ARG A 387 12.50 20.35 -26.56
CA ARG A 387 13.59 21.31 -26.51
C ARG A 387 14.21 21.37 -25.12
N GLU A 388 13.36 21.45 -24.11
CA GLU A 388 13.73 21.48 -22.70
C GLU A 388 12.77 20.58 -21.91
N VAL A 389 13.26 19.98 -20.82
CA VAL A 389 12.49 19.10 -19.91
C VAL A 389 12.71 19.53 -18.48
N HIS A 390 11.71 20.11 -17.86
CA HIS A 390 11.69 20.58 -16.49
C HIS A 390 10.88 19.59 -15.64
N VAL A 391 11.53 18.91 -14.69
CA VAL A 391 10.86 17.91 -13.82
C VAL A 391 10.35 18.58 -12.55
N LYS A 392 9.08 18.36 -12.24
CA LYS A 392 8.41 18.87 -11.06
C LYS A 392 7.78 17.69 -10.29
N ILE A 393 8.15 17.54 -9.03
CA ILE A 393 7.75 16.42 -8.18
C ILE A 393 6.80 16.89 -7.08
N SER A 394 5.62 16.30 -7.03
CA SER A 394 4.55 16.69 -6.11
C SER A 394 4.67 16.04 -4.72
N SER A 395 5.84 15.53 -4.36
CA SER A 395 6.23 15.17 -3.00
C SER A 395 7.59 15.79 -2.63
N PRO A 396 7.94 15.85 -1.34
CA PRO A 396 9.31 16.13 -0.92
C PRO A 396 10.26 14.99 -1.35
N PRO A 397 11.60 15.24 -1.36
CA PRO A 397 12.56 14.17 -1.60
C PRO A 397 12.42 13.03 -0.58
N VAL A 398 12.31 11.79 -1.06
CA VAL A 398 12.28 10.59 -0.22
C VAL A 398 13.71 10.28 0.24
N LYS A 399 14.01 10.53 1.52
CA LYS A 399 15.35 10.44 2.10
C LYS A 399 15.53 9.27 3.06
N TRP A 400 14.44 8.69 3.56
CA TRP A 400 14.44 7.70 4.60
C TRP A 400 13.59 6.49 4.22
N PRO A 401 13.99 5.26 4.61
CA PRO A 401 13.20 4.07 4.37
C PRO A 401 11.88 4.12 5.15
N CYS A 402 10.90 3.33 4.72
CA CYS A 402 9.67 3.10 5.47
C CYS A 402 9.78 1.79 6.26
N PHE A 403 9.26 1.77 7.50
CA PHE A 403 9.14 0.60 8.36
C PHE A 403 7.68 0.32 8.73
N TYR A 404 6.76 0.90 7.97
CA TYR A 404 5.31 0.83 8.22
C TYR A 404 4.57 0.25 7.01
N GLY A 405 5.25 -0.60 6.22
CA GLY A 405 4.65 -1.40 5.17
C GLY A 405 4.57 -0.74 3.79
N ILE A 406 5.32 0.36 3.50
CA ILE A 406 5.65 0.73 2.12
C ILE A 406 7.06 0.21 1.84
N ASP A 407 7.20 -0.60 0.81
CA ASP A 407 8.51 -1.10 0.41
C ASP A 407 9.27 0.01 -0.33
N PHE A 408 9.89 0.88 0.43
CA PHE A 408 10.94 1.72 -0.10
C PHE A 408 12.25 0.95 -0.18
N ALA A 409 12.99 1.24 -1.22
CA ALA A 409 14.39 0.81 -1.34
C ALA A 409 15.18 1.07 -0.04
N THR A 410 16.20 0.26 0.19
CA THR A 410 17.13 0.48 1.30
C THR A 410 17.68 1.91 1.25
N ARG A 411 18.07 2.46 2.38
CA ARG A 411 18.60 3.84 2.45
C ARG A 411 19.72 4.12 1.42
N ALA A 412 20.53 3.11 1.09
CA ALA A 412 21.59 3.22 0.10
C ALA A 412 21.09 3.36 -1.34
N GLU A 413 19.87 2.93 -1.62
CA GLU A 413 19.24 2.99 -2.94
C GLU A 413 18.36 4.23 -3.15
N LEU A 414 18.03 4.96 -2.06
CA LEU A 414 17.30 6.23 -2.14
C LEU A 414 18.22 7.31 -2.68
N ILE A 415 17.96 7.79 -3.89
CA ILE A 415 18.84 8.76 -4.56
C ILE A 415 19.00 10.05 -3.74
N ALA A 416 17.94 10.49 -3.06
CA ALA A 416 17.95 11.72 -2.26
C ALA A 416 18.65 11.58 -0.89
N THR A 417 19.13 10.40 -0.52
CA THR A 417 19.91 10.19 0.72
C THR A 417 21.35 10.68 0.56
N GLY A 418 21.95 10.47 -0.62
CA GLY A 418 23.37 10.77 -0.86
C GLY A 418 23.62 11.90 -1.86
N ALA A 419 22.57 12.35 -2.59
CA ALA A 419 22.70 13.34 -3.65
C ALA A 419 21.85 14.59 -3.39
N GLY A 420 22.40 15.76 -3.69
CA GLY A 420 21.67 17.02 -3.71
C GLY A 420 20.73 17.12 -4.94
N ILE A 421 19.82 18.10 -4.92
CA ILE A 421 18.83 18.28 -6.00
C ILE A 421 19.52 18.45 -7.36
N GLU A 422 20.63 19.18 -7.45
CA GLU A 422 21.36 19.39 -8.69
C GLU A 422 22.08 18.12 -9.20
N GLU A 423 22.53 17.27 -8.31
CA GLU A 423 23.10 15.97 -8.68
C GLU A 423 22.02 15.01 -9.18
N ILE A 424 20.85 15.01 -8.54
CA ILE A 424 19.69 14.24 -9.00
C ILE A 424 19.23 14.76 -10.36
N ARG A 425 19.13 16.08 -10.55
CA ARG A 425 18.78 16.71 -11.83
C ARG A 425 19.73 16.24 -12.95
N ALA A 426 21.03 16.30 -12.68
CA ALA A 426 22.05 15.88 -13.64
C ALA A 426 21.93 14.36 -13.95
N HIS A 427 21.69 13.54 -12.92
CA HIS A 427 21.52 12.10 -13.08
C HIS A 427 20.32 11.74 -13.98
N ILE A 428 19.16 12.40 -13.79
CA ILE A 428 17.97 12.16 -14.60
C ILE A 428 18.02 12.85 -15.98
N GLY A 429 18.99 13.76 -16.20
CA GLY A 429 19.19 14.47 -17.47
C GLY A 429 18.19 15.60 -17.75
N ALA A 430 17.56 16.13 -16.70
CA ALA A 430 16.60 17.24 -16.81
C ALA A 430 17.31 18.61 -16.87
N ASP A 431 16.65 19.61 -17.48
CA ASP A 431 17.11 21.00 -17.49
C ASP A 431 16.89 21.68 -16.13
N SER A 432 15.80 21.32 -15.43
CA SER A 432 15.58 21.69 -14.04
C SER A 432 14.84 20.60 -13.28
N LEU A 433 15.02 20.57 -11.96
CA LEU A 433 14.33 19.70 -11.02
C LEU A 433 13.85 20.50 -9.82
N ALA A 434 12.60 20.34 -9.43
CA ALA A 434 12.09 20.89 -8.19
C ALA A 434 11.10 19.94 -7.54
N TYR A 435 11.05 19.98 -6.22
CA TYR A 435 10.14 19.25 -5.35
C TYR A 435 9.26 20.25 -4.61
N ILE A 436 8.05 19.83 -4.25
CA ILE A 436 7.23 20.56 -3.28
C ILE A 436 7.87 20.46 -1.89
N SER A 437 7.72 21.47 -1.07
CA SER A 437 8.14 21.41 0.35
C SER A 437 7.27 20.47 1.17
N LEU A 438 7.82 19.95 2.30
CA LEU A 438 7.05 19.10 3.21
C LEU A 438 5.87 19.87 3.84
N GLU A 439 6.09 21.12 4.21
CA GLU A 439 5.07 21.99 4.78
C GLU A 439 3.86 22.13 3.84
N ARG A 440 4.10 22.40 2.56
CA ARG A 440 3.04 22.53 1.55
C ARG A 440 2.39 21.20 1.21
N THR A 441 3.15 20.10 1.22
CA THR A 441 2.58 18.77 1.06
C THR A 441 1.58 18.44 2.17
N ILE A 442 1.94 18.74 3.43
CA ILE A 442 1.05 18.58 4.58
C ILE A 442 -0.19 19.49 4.42
N ALA A 443 0.01 20.77 4.10
CA ALA A 443 -1.08 21.73 3.90
C ALA A 443 -2.08 21.27 2.83
N ALA A 444 -1.61 20.66 1.75
CA ALA A 444 -2.46 20.15 0.67
C ALA A 444 -3.39 19.02 1.14
N THR A 445 -3.00 18.25 2.15
CA THR A 445 -3.87 17.21 2.73
C THR A 445 -4.98 17.78 3.61
N GLN A 446 -4.86 19.03 4.08
CA GLN A 446 -5.77 19.66 5.05
C GLN A 446 -5.91 18.82 6.36
N GLN A 447 -4.90 18.05 6.71
CA GLN A 447 -4.83 17.30 7.96
C GLN A 447 -3.98 18.06 8.97
N ASP A 448 -4.21 17.75 10.25
CA ASP A 448 -3.35 18.23 11.33
C ASP A 448 -1.95 17.59 11.18
N PRO A 449 -0.87 18.40 11.09
CA PRO A 449 0.50 17.91 10.96
C PRO A 449 0.89 16.86 12.00
N ASP A 450 0.44 17.00 13.24
CA ASP A 450 0.75 16.12 14.36
C ASP A 450 0.08 14.74 14.25
N THR A 451 -0.86 14.59 13.29
CA THR A 451 -1.57 13.32 13.03
C THR A 451 -1.03 12.57 11.82
N LEU A 452 0.08 13.04 11.22
CA LEU A 452 0.65 12.48 10.01
C LEU A 452 2.03 11.86 10.24
N CYS A 453 2.25 10.68 9.70
CA CYS A 453 3.59 10.12 9.54
C CYS A 453 4.24 10.69 8.28
N THR A 454 5.34 11.41 8.48
CA THR A 454 6.17 11.98 7.40
C THR A 454 7.57 11.39 7.38
N ALA A 455 7.79 10.24 8.03
CA ALA A 455 9.11 9.67 8.31
C ALA A 455 9.97 9.48 7.05
N CYS A 456 9.39 9.04 5.93
CA CYS A 456 10.09 8.88 4.65
C CYS A 456 10.72 10.19 4.11
N PHE A 457 10.18 11.34 4.49
CA PHE A 457 10.70 12.66 4.12
C PHE A 457 11.56 13.29 5.22
N SER A 458 11.08 13.22 6.48
CA SER A 458 11.66 13.94 7.64
C SER A 458 12.71 13.13 8.42
N GLY A 459 12.61 11.79 8.41
CA GLY A 459 13.39 10.92 9.29
C GLY A 459 12.84 10.81 10.72
N ASN A 460 11.70 11.45 11.01
CA ASN A 460 11.03 11.39 12.31
C ASN A 460 10.02 10.25 12.32
N TYR A 461 10.37 9.15 12.97
CA TYR A 461 9.52 7.98 13.06
C TYR A 461 8.62 8.07 14.30
N PRO A 462 7.31 7.79 14.17
CA PRO A 462 6.38 7.82 15.30
C PRO A 462 6.62 6.76 16.37
N THR A 463 7.25 5.63 16.00
CA THR A 463 7.59 4.53 16.91
C THR A 463 9.11 4.34 16.98
N ASP A 464 9.60 3.59 17.95
CA ASP A 464 10.98 3.10 17.92
C ASP A 464 11.16 2.11 16.74
N VAL A 465 12.28 2.27 16.05
CA VAL A 465 12.64 1.44 14.88
C VAL A 465 14.04 0.86 15.09
N PRO A 466 14.15 -0.34 15.68
CA PRO A 466 15.43 -0.97 15.98
C PRO A 466 16.35 -1.13 14.77
N GLN A 467 15.79 -1.31 13.56
CA GLN A 467 16.55 -1.42 12.31
C GLN A 467 17.38 -0.15 11.98
N LEU A 468 16.87 1.04 12.35
CA LEU A 468 17.64 2.29 12.20
C LEU A 468 18.86 2.36 13.10
N HIS A 469 18.77 1.76 14.28
CA HIS A 469 19.89 1.73 15.25
C HIS A 469 21.00 0.77 14.80
N ALA A 470 20.64 -0.33 14.14
CA ALA A 470 21.60 -1.28 13.56
C ALA A 470 22.41 -0.63 12.43
N ASP A 471 21.79 0.15 11.56
CA ASP A 471 22.45 0.90 10.49
C ASP A 471 23.40 2.01 11.02
N ARG A 472 23.11 2.59 12.17
CA ARG A 472 23.99 3.57 12.83
C ARG A 472 25.23 2.92 13.44
N LYS A 473 25.10 1.76 14.10
CA LYS A 473 26.23 1.02 14.71
C LYS A 473 27.23 0.45 13.69
N ASN A 474 26.82 0.23 12.45
CA ASN A 474 27.71 -0.25 11.39
C ASN A 474 28.48 0.88 10.66
N ARG A 475 28.35 2.15 11.11
CA ARG A 475 29.02 3.33 10.54
C ARG A 475 30.06 3.98 11.47
N ASP A 476 30.06 3.62 12.74
CA ASP A 476 31.08 3.97 13.73
C ASP A 476 32.11 2.83 13.85
#